data_8f42019d60d6f08a8cf3fdbc3ae36c11
#
_entry.id   8f42019d60d6f08a8cf3fdbc3ae36c11
#
_cell.length_a   1.000
_cell.length_b   1.000
_cell.length_c   1.000
_cell.angle_alpha   90.00
_cell.angle_beta   90.00
_cell.angle_gamma   90.00
#
_symmetry.space_group_name_H-M   'P 1'
#
loop_
_entity.id
_entity.type
_entity.pdbx_description
1 polymer ?
#
loop_
_entity_poly.entity_id
_entity_poly.type
_entity_poly.pdbx_seq_one_letter_code
_entity_poly.pdbx_strand_id
1 'polypeptide(L)' 'MTLMEKLEAAGYPREEMYHHESDLYVFLTPLTKRVIDEWFNEEGLTRSLFVSTFRDQVSGKSMYDITFQYTPAFDRSIWP' A
#
# COMPACT_ATOMS: atom_id res chain seq x y z
N MET A 1 0.73 -9.14 9.99
CA MET A 1 1.50 -7.90 9.78
C MET A 1 0.76 -7.02 8.80
N THR A 2 0.58 -5.74 9.12
CA THR A 2 -0.05 -4.80 8.19
C THR A 2 0.91 -4.40 7.08
N LEU A 3 0.38 -3.84 6.00
CA LEU A 3 1.21 -3.37 4.89
C LEU A 3 2.18 -2.27 5.34
N MET A 4 1.73 -1.34 6.20
CA MET A 4 2.60 -0.29 6.73
C MET A 4 3.76 -0.87 7.54
N GLU A 5 3.48 -1.85 8.39
CA GLU A 5 4.53 -2.52 9.17
C GLU A 5 5.53 -3.23 8.27
N LYS A 6 5.04 -3.87 7.21
CA LYS A 6 5.91 -4.57 6.26
C LYS A 6 6.80 -3.60 5.48
N LEU A 7 6.25 -2.46 5.08
CA LEU A 7 7.02 -1.41 4.41
C LEU A 7 8.11 -0.85 5.33
N GLU A 8 7.78 -0.58 6.59
CA GLU A 8 8.76 -0.11 7.57
C GLU A 8 9.88 -1.13 7.78
N ALA A 9 9.52 -2.40 7.92
CA ALA A 9 10.50 -3.47 8.11
C ALA A 9 11.44 -3.59 6.92
N ALA A 10 10.98 -3.24 5.73
CA ALA A 10 11.79 -3.27 4.52
C ALA A 10 12.66 -2.02 4.34
N GLY A 11 12.49 -1.01 5.19
CA GLY A 11 13.28 0.22 5.15
C GLY A 11 12.58 1.44 4.59
N TYR A 12 11.28 1.35 4.30
CA TYR A 12 10.53 2.52 3.81
C TYR A 12 10.14 3.41 4.99
N PRO A 13 10.45 4.71 4.97
CA PRO A 13 10.18 5.59 6.11
C PRO A 13 8.68 5.81 6.33
N ARG A 14 8.24 5.72 7.59
CA ARG A 14 6.84 5.94 7.93
C ARG A 14 6.36 7.36 7.56
N GLU A 15 7.22 8.35 7.67
CA GLU A 15 6.88 9.73 7.33
C GLU A 15 6.63 9.95 5.84
N GLU A 16 6.97 8.99 4.98
CA GLU A 16 6.67 9.02 3.56
C GLU A 16 5.43 8.19 3.19
N MET A 17 4.73 7.66 4.19
CA MET A 17 3.45 7.00 4.01
C MET A 17 2.32 7.97 4.31
N TYR A 18 1.34 8.02 3.42
CA TYR A 18 0.16 8.89 3.59
C TYR A 18 -1.08 8.00 3.63
N HIS A 19 -1.73 7.97 4.78
CA HIS A 19 -2.93 7.17 4.98
C HIS A 19 -4.14 8.10 5.11
N HIS A 20 -5.12 7.94 4.25
CA HIS A 20 -6.34 8.75 4.26
C HIS A 20 -7.53 7.83 4.00
N GLU A 21 -8.42 7.71 4.98
CA GLU A 21 -9.59 6.85 4.91
C GLU A 21 -9.23 5.41 4.54
N SER A 22 -9.67 4.93 3.37
CA SER A 22 -9.39 3.59 2.88
C SER A 22 -8.20 3.52 1.92
N ASP A 23 -7.47 4.61 1.78
CA ASP A 23 -6.34 4.70 0.83
C ASP A 23 -5.02 4.80 1.57
N LEU A 24 -4.02 4.12 1.04
CA LEU A 24 -2.64 4.27 1.46
C LEU A 24 -1.82 4.72 0.25
N TYR A 25 -1.09 5.82 0.41
CA TYR A 25 -0.24 6.39 -0.63
C TYR A 25 1.22 6.20 -0.26
N VAL A 26 1.99 5.60 -1.15
CA VAL A 26 3.45 5.46 -1.01
C VAL A 26 4.12 5.74 -2.35
N PHE A 27 5.37 6.17 -2.31
CA PHE A 27 6.12 6.40 -3.54
C PHE A 27 6.35 5.10 -4.29
N LEU A 28 6.29 5.18 -5.63
CA LEU A 28 6.57 4.05 -6.49
C LEU A 28 8.08 3.91 -6.63
N THR A 29 8.65 2.89 -6.01
CA THR A 29 10.06 2.55 -6.06
C THR A 29 10.21 1.04 -6.25
N PRO A 30 11.39 0.54 -6.66
CA PRO A 30 11.60 -0.90 -6.72
C PRO A 30 11.33 -1.59 -5.38
N LEU A 31 11.65 -0.93 -4.26
CA LEU A 31 11.40 -1.47 -2.93
C LEU A 31 9.92 -1.57 -2.63
N THR A 32 9.14 -0.50 -2.83
CA THR A 32 7.72 -0.52 -2.55
C THR A 32 6.97 -1.47 -3.46
N LYS A 33 7.35 -1.57 -4.73
CA LYS A 33 6.76 -2.52 -5.66
C LYS A 33 6.96 -3.96 -5.17
N ARG A 34 8.18 -4.30 -4.78
CA ARG A 34 8.48 -5.65 -4.28
C ARG A 34 7.68 -5.98 -3.02
N VAL A 35 7.66 -5.06 -2.05
CA VAL A 35 6.97 -5.27 -0.78
C VAL A 35 5.47 -5.43 -0.97
N ILE A 36 4.87 -4.60 -1.81
CA ILE A 36 3.43 -4.66 -2.10
C ILE A 36 3.09 -5.98 -2.79
N ASP A 37 3.88 -6.40 -3.78
CA ASP A 37 3.66 -7.67 -4.47
C ASP A 37 3.77 -8.87 -3.51
N GLU A 38 4.77 -8.87 -2.65
CA GLU A 38 4.95 -9.93 -1.64
C GLU A 38 3.78 -9.97 -0.66
N TRP A 39 3.36 -8.80 -0.18
CA TRP A 39 2.27 -8.70 0.77
C TRP A 39 0.96 -9.21 0.17
N PHE A 40 0.66 -8.87 -1.07
CA PHE A 40 -0.53 -9.35 -1.77
C PHE A 40 -0.50 -10.87 -1.92
N ASN A 41 0.64 -11.44 -2.27
CA ASN A 41 0.78 -12.89 -2.43
C ASN A 41 0.61 -13.63 -1.09
N GLU A 42 1.18 -13.08 -0.02
CA GLU A 42 1.08 -13.68 1.31
C GLU A 42 -0.35 -13.67 1.86
N GLU A 43 -1.06 -12.55 1.66
CA GLU A 43 -2.38 -12.36 2.24
C GLU A 43 -3.52 -12.83 1.34
N GLY A 44 -3.24 -13.17 0.10
CA GLY A 44 -4.26 -13.63 -0.85
C GLY A 44 -5.30 -12.57 -1.18
N LEU A 45 -4.92 -11.30 -1.13
CA LEU A 45 -5.85 -10.16 -1.21
C LEU A 45 -5.99 -9.56 -2.61
N THR A 46 -5.50 -10.21 -3.65
CA THR A 46 -5.45 -9.66 -4.99
C THR A 46 -6.81 -9.23 -5.55
N ARG A 47 -7.92 -9.78 -5.00
CA ARG A 47 -9.28 -9.45 -5.46
C ARG A 47 -9.96 -8.36 -4.65
N SER A 48 -9.40 -7.99 -3.49
CA SER A 48 -10.03 -7.03 -2.57
C SER A 48 -9.37 -5.66 -2.60
N LEU A 49 -8.38 -5.49 -3.46
CA LEU A 49 -7.57 -4.29 -3.49
C LEU A 49 -7.49 -3.72 -4.89
N PHE A 50 -7.54 -2.40 -4.95
CA PHE A 50 -7.15 -1.67 -6.14
C PHE A 50 -5.82 -1.00 -5.90
N VAL A 51 -4.90 -1.20 -6.82
CA VAL A 51 -3.64 -0.49 -6.85
C VAL A 51 -3.60 0.30 -8.14
N SER A 52 -3.56 1.61 -8.01
CA SER A 52 -3.38 2.51 -9.15
C SER A 52 -2.11 3.32 -8.95
N THR A 53 -1.65 3.95 -10.01
CA THR A 53 -0.49 4.83 -9.95
C THR A 53 -0.89 6.21 -10.45
N PHE A 54 -0.28 7.24 -9.86
CA PHE A 54 -0.46 8.60 -10.29
C PHE A 54 0.82 9.37 -10.05
N ARG A 55 0.93 10.53 -10.69
CA ARG A 55 2.07 11.42 -10.44
C ARG A 55 1.67 12.48 -9.42
N ASP A 56 2.41 12.55 -8.32
CA ASP A 56 2.22 13.60 -7.34
C ASP A 56 2.70 14.93 -7.93
N GLN A 57 1.81 15.92 -7.96
CA GLN A 57 2.10 17.21 -8.59
C GLN A 57 3.09 18.05 -7.80
N VAL A 58 3.15 17.84 -6.49
CA VAL A 58 4.06 18.59 -5.61
C VAL A 58 5.49 18.12 -5.78
N SER A 59 5.73 16.80 -5.71
CA SER A 59 7.06 16.22 -5.79
C SER A 59 7.47 15.86 -7.23
N GLY A 60 6.51 15.70 -8.13
CA GLY A 60 6.75 15.21 -9.48
C GLY A 60 7.04 13.71 -9.56
N LYS A 61 6.94 13.00 -8.45
CA LYS A 61 7.23 11.57 -8.36
C LYS A 61 5.98 10.73 -8.53
N SER A 62 6.15 9.52 -9.07
CA SER A 62 5.06 8.57 -9.18
C SER A 62 4.75 7.98 -7.81
N MET A 63 3.45 7.79 -7.53
CA MET A 63 2.98 7.22 -6.29
C MET A 63 2.01 6.08 -6.56
N TYR A 64 1.95 5.15 -5.63
CA TYR A 64 0.89 4.15 -5.56
C TYR A 64 -0.27 4.69 -4.75
N ASP A 65 -1.47 4.45 -5.23
CA ASP A 65 -2.71 4.59 -4.48
C ASP A 65 -3.24 3.18 -4.25
N ILE A 66 -3.16 2.72 -3.02
CA ILE A 66 -3.61 1.38 -2.62
C ILE A 66 -4.94 1.57 -1.90
N THR A 67 -6.02 1.20 -2.59
CA THR A 67 -7.38 1.37 -2.09
C THR A 67 -7.95 0.03 -1.65
N PHE A 68 -8.43 -0.03 -0.41
CA PHE A 68 -9.13 -1.20 0.11
C PHE A 68 -10.62 -1.11 -0.20
N GLN A 69 -11.13 -2.10 -0.92
CA GLN A 69 -12.56 -2.26 -1.05
C GLN A 69 -13.08 -3.06 0.15
N TYR A 70 -14.05 -2.47 0.82
CA TYR A 70 -14.69 -3.14 1.94
C TYR A 70 -15.63 -4.24 1.43
N THR A 71 -15.27 -5.49 1.69
CA THR A 71 -16.14 -6.65 1.41
C THR A 71 -16.35 -7.42 2.69
N PRO A 72 -17.46 -8.22 2.81
CA PRO A 72 -17.67 -9.03 4.00
C PRO A 72 -16.54 -10.02 4.30
N ALA A 73 -15.76 -10.40 3.30
CA ALA A 73 -14.62 -11.29 3.47
C ALA A 73 -13.33 -10.57 3.87
N PHE A 74 -13.34 -9.24 3.94
CA PHE A 74 -12.15 -8.45 4.22
C PHE A 74 -11.85 -8.44 5.73
N ASP A 75 -10.64 -8.82 6.09
CA ASP A 75 -10.18 -8.79 7.48
C ASP A 75 -9.48 -7.46 7.76
N ARG A 76 -10.07 -6.63 8.60
CA ARG A 76 -9.52 -5.33 8.97
C ARG A 76 -8.19 -5.40 9.71
N SER A 77 -7.86 -6.54 10.29
CA SER A 77 -6.61 -6.67 11.06
C SER A 77 -5.36 -6.53 10.21
N ILE A 78 -5.47 -6.71 8.89
CA ILE A 78 -4.34 -6.58 7.96
C ILE A 78 -4.22 -5.19 7.34
N TRP A 79 -5.22 -4.32 7.53
CA TRP A 79 -5.19 -2.95 7.03
C TRP A 79 -4.52 -2.02 8.05
N PRO A 80 -3.67 -1.10 7.58
CA PRO A 80 -3.03 -0.13 8.47
C PRO A 80 -3.99 0.83 9.13
#